data_76b0d72dfe2e7de9193e1e49039f2ba0
#
_entry.id   76b0d72dfe2e7de9193e1e49039f2ba0
#
_cell.length_a   1.000
_cell.length_b   1.000
_cell.length_c   1.000
_cell.angle_alpha   90.00
_cell.angle_beta   90.00
_cell.angle_gamma   90.00
#
_symmetry.space_group_name_H-M   'P 1'
#
loop_
_entity.id
_entity.type
_entity.pdbx_description
1 polymer ?
#
loop_
_entity_poly.entity_id
_entity_poly.type
_entity_poly.pdbx_seq_one_letter_code
_entity_poly.pdbx_strand_id
1 'polypeptide(L)'
;MEKGEHKEEPAAQTEGEVKSEEKEEEKKEEPKKAQEEEKIRSIVLTGYGGYSKIQIQKSRKPQPTDGRVVIRVHACGLNFAQIIQRQGIYPSPKKPPFVMGMECAGTVEELGENVTDLEVGTRVVCLMYNGAWSEYVSVPVDNCFPLPESMSFEDAAALPVNYLTAYFMLFHCANLGRRKSVLIHMAAGGVGIAATQLCKTVEGVTLFGTASSSKHETIKANGINHPIDYRTEDYVQAVKKICPEGVDIVLDSLGGSDTKKGFNLLKHLGIIVIFGNASSVSESKGLFSSTKNWFQGVTFNPMQLFKESKTVCGFDLKEIGNFPELKKEAMTDLFKLYREGKIKPHIDHVFAFEEVGKAMKKMHERKNVGKIILSPMKEPEPEPEPKPKAASSKTAGSKTAAEAEVPKEGEAEAKTEETETKPEKEDDKKEEVKVEAKEESKEEAKEESKEELKEEPKDEAKEEAKEEPKEEAKAEEKKETEEANPEAAS
;
A
#
# COMPACT_ATOMS: atom_id res chain seq x y z
N MET A 1 -59.74 23.90 -48.79
CA MET A 1 -60.61 25.03 -49.23
C MET A 1 -59.87 26.24 -48.72
N GLU A 2 -59.24 26.80 -49.57
CA GLU A 2 -59.33 28.06 -50.36
C GLU A 2 -58.65 29.18 -49.65
N LYS A 3 -57.50 29.59 -50.17
CA LYS A 3 -57.29 30.67 -51.14
C LYS A 3 -57.46 32.01 -50.47
N GLY A 4 -56.58 32.98 -50.62
CA GLY A 4 -55.71 33.43 -51.65
C GLY A 4 -55.38 34.88 -51.32
N GLU A 5 -54.12 35.22 -51.57
CA GLU A 5 -53.77 36.18 -52.66
C GLU A 5 -54.22 37.64 -52.41
N HIS A 6 -53.39 38.54 -52.43
CA HIS A 6 -52.53 39.26 -53.36
C HIS A 6 -52.34 40.75 -52.95
N LYS A 7 -51.09 41.20 -53.11
CA LYS A 7 -50.67 42.41 -53.88
C LYS A 7 -50.96 43.80 -53.25
N GLU A 8 -50.19 44.80 -53.34
CA GLU A 8 -49.13 45.30 -54.16
C GLU A 8 -48.59 46.59 -53.51
N GLU A 9 -47.32 46.87 -53.77
CA GLU A 9 -46.70 48.20 -53.67
C GLU A 9 -47.39 49.25 -54.55
N PRO A 10 -47.15 50.56 -54.43
CA PRO A 10 -45.87 51.17 -54.75
C PRO A 10 -45.48 52.52 -54.08
N ALA A 11 -44.21 52.69 -54.05
CA ALA A 11 -43.36 53.83 -54.45
C ALA A 11 -43.69 55.33 -54.06
N ALA A 12 -42.64 55.91 -53.52
CA ALA A 12 -41.82 56.98 -54.05
C ALA A 12 -41.74 58.32 -53.26
N GLN A 13 -40.45 58.71 -53.13
CA GLN A 13 -39.90 60.08 -53.14
C GLN A 13 -40.06 60.92 -51.85
N THR A 14 -39.10 61.65 -51.36
CA THR A 14 -37.72 62.08 -51.67
C THR A 14 -37.29 63.05 -50.57
N GLU A 15 -35.97 63.27 -50.46
CA GLU A 15 -35.27 64.44 -49.90
C GLU A 15 -35.22 64.51 -48.36
N GLY A 16 -34.12 64.65 -47.65
CA GLY A 16 -32.81 65.09 -47.94
C GLY A 16 -32.09 65.37 -46.62
N GLU A 17 -30.82 65.18 -46.63
CA GLU A 17 -29.80 65.83 -45.78
C GLU A 17 -29.91 65.70 -44.24
N VAL A 18 -28.91 65.20 -43.52
CA VAL A 18 -27.57 65.73 -43.21
C VAL A 18 -26.77 64.68 -42.48
N LYS A 19 -25.56 64.42 -42.93
CA LYS A 19 -24.51 63.63 -42.30
C LYS A 19 -24.08 64.25 -40.98
N SER A 20 -24.03 63.47 -39.92
CA SER A 20 -23.07 63.63 -38.82
C SER A 20 -22.35 62.31 -38.63
N GLU A 21 -21.07 62.29 -39.01
CA GLU A 21 -20.11 61.18 -38.75
C GLU A 21 -19.81 61.13 -37.25
N GLU A 22 -20.39 60.18 -36.54
CA GLU A 22 -19.88 59.76 -35.25
C GLU A 22 -18.84 58.64 -35.51
N LYS A 23 -17.60 59.00 -35.26
CA LYS A 23 -16.47 58.03 -35.21
C LYS A 23 -16.69 57.13 -34.00
N GLU A 24 -17.04 55.86 -34.24
CA GLU A 24 -16.81 54.80 -33.29
C GLU A 24 -15.32 54.63 -33.13
N GLU A 25 -14.80 55.03 -31.95
CA GLU A 25 -13.46 54.64 -31.49
C GLU A 25 -13.52 53.16 -31.19
N GLU A 26 -12.97 52.30 -32.05
CA GLU A 26 -12.56 50.95 -31.74
C GLU A 26 -11.57 50.98 -30.56
N LYS A 27 -12.05 50.68 -29.35
CA LYS A 27 -11.21 50.32 -28.23
C LYS A 27 -10.48 49.03 -28.61
N LYS A 28 -9.25 49.18 -29.06
CA LYS A 28 -8.29 48.06 -29.12
C LYS A 28 -8.17 47.47 -27.69
N GLU A 29 -8.78 46.31 -27.46
CA GLU A 29 -8.45 45.51 -26.31
C GLU A 29 -6.93 45.21 -26.37
N GLU A 30 -6.19 45.73 -25.40
CA GLU A 30 -4.80 45.34 -25.18
C GLU A 30 -4.76 43.80 -24.95
N PRO A 31 -3.84 43.08 -25.62
CA PRO A 31 -3.70 41.64 -25.40
C PRO A 31 -3.41 41.42 -23.89
N LYS A 32 -4.31 40.74 -23.19
CA LYS A 32 -4.07 40.28 -21.84
C LYS A 32 -2.71 39.60 -21.85
N LYS A 33 -1.75 40.16 -21.11
CA LYS A 33 -0.44 39.54 -20.87
C LYS A 33 -0.72 38.11 -20.45
N ALA A 34 -0.24 37.12 -21.23
CA ALA A 34 -0.28 35.73 -20.86
C ALA A 34 0.40 35.64 -19.48
N GLN A 35 -0.36 35.34 -18.43
CA GLN A 35 0.18 35.09 -17.12
C GLN A 35 1.17 33.93 -17.31
N GLU A 36 2.43 34.12 -17.00
CA GLU A 36 3.40 33.04 -16.99
C GLU A 36 2.83 31.95 -16.08
N GLU A 37 2.45 30.82 -16.68
CA GLU A 37 1.88 29.69 -15.94
C GLU A 37 2.89 29.18 -14.92
N GLU A 38 2.51 29.19 -13.66
CA GLU A 38 3.31 28.67 -12.55
C GLU A 38 3.65 27.19 -12.79
N LYS A 39 4.94 26.89 -12.90
CA LYS A 39 5.42 25.52 -13.09
C LYS A 39 5.82 24.91 -11.76
N ILE A 40 5.26 23.76 -11.46
CA ILE A 40 5.47 22.99 -10.24
C ILE A 40 6.29 21.73 -10.51
N ARG A 41 7.02 21.24 -9.49
CA ARG A 41 7.77 20.00 -9.53
C ARG A 41 6.89 18.82 -9.11
N SER A 42 7.02 17.70 -9.84
CA SER A 42 6.35 16.44 -9.51
C SER A 42 7.30 15.26 -9.73
N ILE A 43 7.19 14.22 -8.92
CA ILE A 43 7.95 12.98 -9.08
C ILE A 43 7.14 12.03 -9.97
N VAL A 44 7.65 11.79 -11.18
CA VAL A 44 6.98 11.04 -12.25
C VAL A 44 7.66 9.70 -12.47
N LEU A 45 6.86 8.63 -12.53
CA LEU A 45 7.29 7.34 -13.06
C LEU A 45 7.16 7.39 -14.60
N THR A 46 8.27 7.42 -15.32
CA THR A 46 8.32 7.54 -16.78
C THR A 46 8.28 6.21 -17.52
N GLY A 47 8.49 5.11 -16.80
CA GLY A 47 8.48 3.75 -17.31
C GLY A 47 8.72 2.76 -16.15
N TYR A 48 8.42 1.49 -16.35
CA TYR A 48 8.72 0.48 -15.34
C TYR A 48 10.22 0.11 -15.34
N GLY A 49 10.75 -0.31 -14.18
CA GLY A 49 12.12 -0.80 -14.07
C GLY A 49 12.94 -0.18 -12.94
N GLY A 50 14.18 0.24 -13.24
CA GLY A 50 15.14 0.78 -12.27
C GLY A 50 14.78 2.17 -11.75
N TYR A 51 15.58 2.67 -10.80
CA TYR A 51 15.37 3.98 -10.18
C TYR A 51 15.50 5.15 -11.17
N SER A 52 16.21 4.99 -12.28
CA SER A 52 16.32 6.00 -13.37
C SER A 52 14.99 6.31 -14.05
N LYS A 53 13.97 5.47 -13.86
CA LYS A 53 12.61 5.70 -14.37
C LYS A 53 11.79 6.64 -13.48
N ILE A 54 12.31 7.03 -12.34
CA ILE A 54 11.71 8.03 -11.45
C ILE A 54 12.41 9.35 -11.72
N GLN A 55 11.66 10.36 -12.15
CA GLN A 55 12.20 11.64 -12.56
C GLN A 55 11.38 12.78 -11.97
N ILE A 56 12.05 13.87 -11.60
CA ILE A 56 11.37 15.12 -11.28
C ILE A 56 11.06 15.82 -12.60
N GLN A 57 9.79 16.10 -12.82
CA GLN A 57 9.33 16.84 -14.00
C GLN A 57 8.57 18.08 -13.57
N LYS A 58 8.64 19.13 -14.40
CA LYS A 58 7.88 20.36 -14.22
C LYS A 58 6.59 20.27 -15.03
N SER A 59 5.47 20.58 -14.41
CA SER A 59 4.14 20.67 -15.03
C SER A 59 3.45 21.96 -14.62
N ARG A 60 2.31 22.25 -15.21
CA ARG A 60 1.46 23.35 -14.77
C ARG A 60 0.85 23.02 -13.41
N LYS A 61 0.69 24.07 -12.57
CA LYS A 61 -0.09 23.96 -11.31
C LYS A 61 -1.51 23.51 -11.67
N PRO A 62 -2.09 22.51 -10.96
CA PRO A 62 -3.46 22.11 -11.21
C PRO A 62 -4.43 23.26 -10.87
N GLN A 63 -5.47 23.38 -11.67
CA GLN A 63 -6.56 24.32 -11.40
C GLN A 63 -7.63 23.67 -10.56
N PRO A 64 -8.34 24.42 -9.71
CA PRO A 64 -9.48 23.89 -8.99
C PRO A 64 -10.61 23.53 -9.95
N THR A 65 -11.23 22.37 -9.74
CA THR A 65 -12.40 21.90 -10.50
C THR A 65 -13.52 21.56 -9.54
N ASP A 66 -14.73 21.35 -10.06
CA ASP A 66 -15.91 21.04 -9.28
C ASP A 66 -15.68 19.88 -8.27
N GLY A 67 -16.07 20.08 -7.00
CA GLY A 67 -15.93 19.11 -5.91
C GLY A 67 -14.48 18.80 -5.52
N ARG A 68 -13.48 19.57 -6.00
CA ARG A 68 -12.06 19.33 -5.74
C ARG A 68 -11.37 20.56 -5.14
N VAL A 69 -10.30 20.29 -4.42
CA VAL A 69 -9.46 21.33 -3.83
C VAL A 69 -8.03 21.22 -4.35
N VAL A 70 -7.35 22.33 -4.47
CA VAL A 70 -5.91 22.38 -4.73
C VAL A 70 -5.18 22.50 -3.41
N ILE A 71 -4.28 21.57 -3.15
CA ILE A 71 -3.48 21.50 -1.93
C ILE A 71 -2.04 21.86 -2.25
N ARG A 72 -1.48 22.82 -1.51
CA ARG A 72 -0.04 23.05 -1.44
C ARG A 72 0.57 22.01 -0.53
N VAL A 73 1.38 21.12 -1.08
CA VAL A 73 1.92 19.95 -0.40
C VAL A 73 3.16 20.32 0.42
N HIS A 74 3.21 19.85 1.66
CA HIS A 74 4.34 20.01 2.58
C HIS A 74 5.08 18.69 2.83
N ALA A 75 4.33 17.58 2.88
CA ALA A 75 4.88 16.25 3.15
C ALA A 75 4.11 15.17 2.38
N CYS A 76 4.82 14.15 1.90
CA CYS A 76 4.26 12.98 1.21
C CYS A 76 4.76 11.69 1.83
N GLY A 77 3.87 10.69 1.96
CA GLY A 77 4.25 9.37 2.42
C GLY A 77 4.86 8.52 1.29
N LEU A 78 5.95 7.80 1.59
CA LEU A 78 6.48 6.72 0.77
C LEU A 78 6.00 5.38 1.33
N ASN A 79 5.45 4.52 0.48
CA ASN A 79 4.92 3.20 0.82
C ASN A 79 5.58 2.10 -0.04
N PHE A 80 5.53 0.85 0.43
CA PHE A 80 6.04 -0.29 -0.32
C PHE A 80 5.31 -0.48 -1.66
N ALA A 81 4.06 -0.04 -1.74
CA ALA A 81 3.28 0.00 -2.97
C ALA A 81 4.00 0.73 -4.12
N GLN A 82 4.69 1.85 -3.84
CA GLN A 82 5.45 2.57 -4.86
C GLN A 82 6.69 1.80 -5.35
N ILE A 83 7.28 0.93 -4.51
CA ILE A 83 8.37 0.04 -4.94
C ILE A 83 7.87 -0.94 -6.00
N ILE A 84 6.72 -1.57 -5.75
CA ILE A 84 6.12 -2.54 -6.69
C ILE A 84 5.48 -1.86 -7.90
N GLN A 85 4.92 -0.64 -7.75
CA GLN A 85 4.47 0.19 -8.89
C GLN A 85 5.63 0.48 -9.85
N ARG A 86 6.77 0.91 -9.32
CA ARG A 86 7.97 1.18 -10.14
C ARG A 86 8.42 -0.06 -10.91
N GLN A 87 8.28 -1.24 -10.35
CA GLN A 87 8.64 -2.50 -11.00
C GLN A 87 7.58 -3.00 -12.00
N GLY A 88 6.38 -2.39 -12.03
CA GLY A 88 5.29 -2.78 -12.91
C GLY A 88 4.57 -4.06 -12.48
N ILE A 89 4.73 -4.48 -11.22
CA ILE A 89 4.13 -5.70 -10.65
C ILE A 89 2.97 -5.40 -9.68
N TYR A 90 2.58 -4.13 -9.55
CA TYR A 90 1.40 -3.76 -8.76
C TYR A 90 0.12 -4.28 -9.44
N PRO A 91 -0.85 -4.83 -8.69
CA PRO A 91 -2.13 -5.23 -9.27
C PRO A 91 -2.80 -4.07 -10.03
N SER A 92 -3.26 -4.31 -11.24
CA SER A 92 -3.86 -3.28 -12.12
C SER A 92 -2.98 -2.02 -12.26
N PRO A 93 -1.76 -2.12 -12.80
CA PRO A 93 -0.81 -1.03 -12.83
C PRO A 93 -1.28 0.09 -13.76
N LYS A 94 -1.18 1.35 -13.29
CA LYS A 94 -1.36 2.52 -14.14
C LYS A 94 -0.18 2.62 -15.11
N LYS A 95 -0.45 2.69 -16.41
CA LYS A 95 0.62 2.82 -17.43
C LYS A 95 1.39 4.12 -17.25
N PRO A 96 2.73 4.08 -17.19
CA PRO A 96 3.55 5.30 -17.23
C PRO A 96 3.39 6.09 -18.56
N PRO A 97 3.59 7.44 -18.56
CA PRO A 97 4.04 8.22 -17.40
C PRO A 97 2.89 8.64 -16.46
N PHE A 98 3.17 8.74 -15.16
CA PHE A 98 2.24 9.30 -14.18
C PHE A 98 2.97 9.82 -12.92
N VAL A 99 2.38 10.82 -12.24
CA VAL A 99 2.86 11.30 -10.95
C VAL A 99 2.58 10.25 -9.88
N MET A 100 3.60 9.89 -9.11
CA MET A 100 3.52 8.88 -8.04
C MET A 100 2.89 9.44 -6.75
N GLY A 101 2.77 8.58 -5.73
CA GLY A 101 2.35 8.93 -4.37
C GLY A 101 0.88 8.66 -4.08
N MET A 102 0.61 8.14 -2.87
CA MET A 102 -0.74 7.76 -2.42
C MET A 102 -1.30 8.65 -1.33
N GLU A 103 -0.45 9.42 -0.66
CA GLU A 103 -0.84 10.29 0.44
C GLU A 103 0.05 11.51 0.51
N CYS A 104 -0.52 12.63 0.93
CA CYS A 104 0.21 13.86 1.22
C CYS A 104 -0.51 14.66 2.30
N ALA A 105 0.23 15.55 2.94
CA ALA A 105 -0.31 16.55 3.86
C ALA A 105 0.12 17.94 3.41
N GLY A 106 -0.76 18.91 3.59
CA GLY A 106 -0.51 20.27 3.14
C GLY A 106 -1.60 21.23 3.55
N THR A 107 -1.65 22.37 2.88
CA THR A 107 -2.58 23.46 3.13
C THR A 107 -3.49 23.62 1.90
N VAL A 108 -4.78 23.80 2.12
CA VAL A 108 -5.74 24.15 1.06
C VAL A 108 -5.34 25.49 0.46
N GLU A 109 -5.02 25.50 -0.81
CA GLU A 109 -4.59 26.70 -1.55
C GLU A 109 -5.75 27.33 -2.33
N GLU A 110 -6.56 26.50 -3.00
CA GLU A 110 -7.67 26.93 -3.83
C GLU A 110 -8.82 25.94 -3.70
N LEU A 111 -10.05 26.44 -3.80
CA LEU A 111 -11.29 25.65 -3.75
C LEU A 111 -11.91 25.61 -5.15
N GLY A 112 -12.39 24.45 -5.56
CA GLY A 112 -13.24 24.29 -6.72
C GLY A 112 -14.69 24.64 -6.42
N GLU A 113 -15.54 24.63 -7.45
CA GLU A 113 -16.97 24.84 -7.32
C GLU A 113 -17.57 23.75 -6.39
N ASN A 114 -18.66 24.10 -5.67
CA ASN A 114 -19.41 23.22 -4.76
C ASN A 114 -18.60 22.62 -3.60
N VAL A 115 -17.43 23.17 -3.25
CA VAL A 115 -16.70 22.82 -2.02
C VAL A 115 -17.11 23.77 -0.90
N THR A 116 -17.82 23.23 0.11
CA THR A 116 -18.35 24.00 1.26
C THR A 116 -17.72 23.60 2.59
N ASP A 117 -17.09 22.43 2.66
CA ASP A 117 -16.63 21.81 3.92
C ASP A 117 -15.19 22.17 4.29
N LEU A 118 -14.49 22.89 3.44
CA LEU A 118 -13.11 23.32 3.64
C LEU A 118 -12.95 24.80 3.30
N GLU A 119 -11.98 25.44 3.95
CA GLU A 119 -11.58 26.82 3.68
C GLU A 119 -10.15 26.89 3.19
N VAL A 120 -9.79 27.92 2.42
CA VAL A 120 -8.42 28.23 2.05
C VAL A 120 -7.58 28.45 3.32
N GLY A 121 -6.40 27.85 3.38
CA GLY A 121 -5.56 27.87 4.56
C GLY A 121 -5.78 26.68 5.51
N THR A 122 -6.84 25.89 5.35
CA THR A 122 -7.06 24.68 6.16
C THR A 122 -5.93 23.69 5.97
N ARG A 123 -5.37 23.20 7.08
CA ARG A 123 -4.36 22.14 7.09
C ARG A 123 -5.04 20.78 6.93
N VAL A 124 -4.65 20.01 5.94
CA VAL A 124 -5.27 18.72 5.61
C VAL A 124 -4.26 17.62 5.36
N VAL A 125 -4.69 16.37 5.54
CA VAL A 125 -4.06 15.20 4.95
C VAL A 125 -4.98 14.59 3.91
N CYS A 126 -4.40 14.11 2.82
CA CYS A 126 -5.14 13.57 1.68
C CYS A 126 -4.72 12.13 1.40
N LEU A 127 -5.71 11.30 1.07
CA LEU A 127 -5.50 9.93 0.57
C LEU A 127 -5.91 9.86 -0.90
N MET A 128 -5.02 9.37 -1.74
CA MET A 128 -5.23 9.23 -3.18
C MET A 128 -4.51 7.99 -3.69
N TYR A 129 -4.78 7.54 -4.92
CA TYR A 129 -4.11 6.34 -5.46
C TYR A 129 -2.81 6.64 -6.17
N ASN A 130 -2.69 7.83 -6.74
CA ASN A 130 -1.52 8.37 -7.42
C ASN A 130 -1.61 9.89 -7.42
N GLY A 131 -0.48 10.56 -7.63
CA GLY A 131 -0.45 12.01 -7.82
C GLY A 131 0.02 12.81 -6.61
N ALA A 132 0.19 12.17 -5.43
CA ALA A 132 0.52 12.88 -4.20
C ALA A 132 1.95 13.46 -4.17
N TRP A 133 2.89 12.96 -4.97
CA TRP A 133 4.27 13.43 -4.97
C TRP A 133 4.47 14.61 -5.93
N SER A 134 3.86 15.72 -5.59
CA SER A 134 3.91 16.97 -6.34
C SER A 134 3.87 18.15 -5.37
N GLU A 135 4.34 19.33 -5.76
CA GLU A 135 4.26 20.56 -4.95
C GLU A 135 2.83 21.03 -4.74
N TYR A 136 1.97 20.78 -5.74
CA TYR A 136 0.52 21.04 -5.66
C TYR A 136 -0.24 19.86 -6.25
N VAL A 137 -1.35 19.52 -5.63
CA VAL A 137 -2.22 18.42 -6.07
C VAL A 137 -3.68 18.86 -6.05
N SER A 138 -4.46 18.40 -7.04
CA SER A 138 -5.91 18.53 -7.01
C SER A 138 -6.51 17.24 -6.47
N VAL A 139 -7.33 17.34 -5.42
CA VAL A 139 -7.88 16.20 -4.67
C VAL A 139 -9.38 16.37 -4.51
N PRO A 140 -10.20 15.30 -4.68
CA PRO A 140 -11.62 15.34 -4.30
C PRO A 140 -11.76 15.70 -2.81
N VAL A 141 -12.71 16.54 -2.46
CA VAL A 141 -12.92 17.00 -1.06
C VAL A 141 -13.10 15.82 -0.10
N ASP A 142 -13.80 14.75 -0.49
CA ASP A 142 -14.02 13.54 0.33
C ASP A 142 -12.74 12.75 0.67
N ASN A 143 -11.63 13.09 0.03
CA ASN A 143 -10.33 12.51 0.29
C ASN A 143 -9.40 13.42 1.10
N CYS A 144 -9.92 14.56 1.59
CA CYS A 144 -9.22 15.55 2.38
C CYS A 144 -9.73 15.54 3.81
N PHE A 145 -8.84 15.39 4.78
CA PHE A 145 -9.20 15.30 6.20
C PHE A 145 -8.50 16.43 6.95
N PRO A 146 -9.25 17.37 7.55
CA PRO A 146 -8.69 18.46 8.37
C PRO A 146 -7.83 17.92 9.52
N LEU A 147 -6.65 18.50 9.71
CA LEU A 147 -5.69 18.05 10.71
C LEU A 147 -6.03 18.61 12.10
N PRO A 148 -5.76 17.83 13.18
CA PRO A 148 -5.62 18.41 14.53
C PRO A 148 -4.53 19.49 14.54
N GLU A 149 -4.72 20.55 15.31
CA GLU A 149 -3.75 21.65 15.40
C GLU A 149 -2.34 21.19 15.82
N SER A 150 -2.28 20.22 16.73
CA SER A 150 -1.01 19.68 17.25
C SER A 150 -0.28 18.73 16.30
N MET A 151 -0.90 18.33 15.17
CA MET A 151 -0.32 17.35 14.24
C MET A 151 0.58 18.06 13.22
N SER A 152 1.84 17.61 13.07
CA SER A 152 2.74 18.07 12.01
C SER A 152 2.31 17.53 10.63
N PHE A 153 2.78 18.14 9.54
CA PHE A 153 2.50 17.63 8.21
C PHE A 153 3.18 16.28 7.96
N GLU A 154 4.34 16.04 8.56
CA GLU A 154 5.05 14.77 8.47
C GLU A 154 4.30 13.65 9.18
N ASP A 155 3.83 13.88 10.41
CA ASP A 155 2.98 12.91 11.14
C ASP A 155 1.70 12.65 10.35
N ALA A 156 1.08 13.70 9.81
CA ALA A 156 -0.12 13.58 9.01
C ALA A 156 0.09 12.76 7.74
N ALA A 157 1.18 13.02 6.97
CA ALA A 157 1.51 12.25 5.77
C ALA A 157 1.96 10.81 6.07
N ALA A 158 2.27 10.50 7.32
CA ALA A 158 2.62 9.14 7.75
C ALA A 158 1.41 8.29 8.15
N LEU A 159 0.21 8.90 8.29
CA LEU A 159 -0.94 8.28 8.93
C LEU A 159 -1.84 7.51 7.95
N PRO A 160 -2.39 8.06 6.83
CA PRO A 160 -3.50 7.44 6.11
C PRO A 160 -3.21 6.02 5.67
N VAL A 161 -2.20 5.80 4.83
CA VAL A 161 -1.95 4.47 4.25
C VAL A 161 -1.63 3.45 5.33
N ASN A 162 -0.79 3.79 6.32
CA ASN A 162 -0.36 2.83 7.33
C ASN A 162 -1.44 2.54 8.36
N TYR A 163 -2.06 3.59 8.91
CA TYR A 163 -2.99 3.42 10.02
C TYR A 163 -4.37 2.99 9.56
N LEU A 164 -4.88 3.46 8.40
CA LEU A 164 -6.12 2.93 7.84
C LEU A 164 -5.97 1.44 7.49
N THR A 165 -4.84 1.04 6.88
CA THR A 165 -4.55 -0.38 6.61
C THR A 165 -4.62 -1.19 7.90
N ALA A 166 -3.90 -0.77 8.95
CA ALA A 166 -3.89 -1.46 10.23
C ALA A 166 -5.26 -1.45 10.91
N TYR A 167 -5.97 -0.31 10.89
CA TYR A 167 -7.29 -0.13 11.49
C TYR A 167 -8.32 -1.09 10.89
N PHE A 168 -8.45 -1.10 9.57
CA PHE A 168 -9.40 -1.98 8.91
C PHE A 168 -9.05 -3.47 9.08
N MET A 169 -7.78 -3.83 8.99
CA MET A 169 -7.36 -5.21 9.23
C MET A 169 -7.68 -5.69 10.64
N LEU A 170 -7.42 -4.86 11.66
CA LEU A 170 -7.60 -5.24 13.05
C LEU A 170 -9.06 -5.21 13.48
N PHE A 171 -9.78 -4.13 13.17
CA PHE A 171 -11.12 -3.89 13.72
C PHE A 171 -12.25 -4.37 12.81
N HIS A 172 -12.10 -4.29 11.48
CA HIS A 172 -13.14 -4.74 10.53
C HIS A 172 -12.91 -6.16 10.02
N CYS A 173 -11.68 -6.53 9.63
CA CYS A 173 -11.39 -7.88 9.13
C CYS A 173 -11.26 -8.89 10.28
N ALA A 174 -10.38 -8.59 11.25
CA ALA A 174 -10.02 -9.54 12.30
C ALA A 174 -10.86 -9.43 13.57
N ASN A 175 -11.70 -8.41 13.70
CA ASN A 175 -12.53 -8.15 14.88
C ASN A 175 -11.72 -8.31 16.18
N LEU A 176 -10.64 -7.53 16.29
CA LEU A 176 -9.70 -7.60 17.40
C LEU A 176 -10.42 -7.34 18.74
N GLY A 177 -10.47 -8.35 19.58
CA GLY A 177 -11.02 -8.28 20.94
C GLY A 177 -9.97 -8.32 22.04
N ARG A 178 -10.43 -8.19 23.29
CA ARG A 178 -9.57 -8.25 24.49
C ARG A 178 -8.88 -9.60 24.62
N ARG A 179 -7.64 -9.60 25.16
CA ARG A 179 -6.84 -10.80 25.48
C ARG A 179 -6.53 -11.69 24.27
N LYS A 180 -6.56 -11.14 23.06
CA LYS A 180 -6.15 -11.82 21.83
C LYS A 180 -4.63 -11.80 21.66
N SER A 181 -4.10 -12.77 20.93
CA SER A 181 -2.71 -12.83 20.52
C SER A 181 -2.58 -12.52 19.03
N VAL A 182 -1.67 -11.62 18.66
CA VAL A 182 -1.47 -11.14 17.28
C VAL A 182 -0.04 -11.31 16.86
N LEU A 183 0.19 -11.98 15.72
CA LEU A 183 1.47 -12.02 15.04
C LEU A 183 1.49 -10.96 13.92
N ILE A 184 2.45 -10.05 13.99
CA ILE A 184 2.64 -8.97 13.01
C ILE A 184 3.94 -9.22 12.25
N HIS A 185 3.85 -9.58 10.97
CA HIS A 185 5.02 -9.64 10.11
C HIS A 185 5.51 -8.25 9.74
N MET A 186 6.85 -8.09 9.58
CA MET A 186 7.48 -6.80 9.31
C MET A 186 7.09 -5.71 10.34
N ALA A 187 7.09 -6.07 11.63
CA ALA A 187 6.61 -5.23 12.74
C ALA A 187 7.30 -3.86 12.85
N ALA A 188 8.50 -3.71 12.29
CA ALA A 188 9.23 -2.44 12.23
C ALA A 188 8.87 -1.58 10.99
N GLY A 189 8.01 -2.04 10.09
CA GLY A 189 7.52 -1.27 8.96
C GLY A 189 6.40 -0.29 9.36
N GLY A 190 5.99 0.59 8.44
CA GLY A 190 4.97 1.60 8.73
C GLY A 190 3.65 1.00 9.22
N VAL A 191 3.11 -0.01 8.51
CA VAL A 191 1.88 -0.72 8.94
C VAL A 191 2.10 -1.52 10.22
N GLY A 192 3.29 -2.15 10.40
CA GLY A 192 3.61 -2.90 11.61
C GLY A 192 3.64 -2.04 12.87
N ILE A 193 4.25 -0.83 12.78
CA ILE A 193 4.23 0.17 13.86
C ILE A 193 2.79 0.59 14.17
N ALA A 194 2.00 0.92 13.15
CA ALA A 194 0.60 1.32 13.30
C ALA A 194 -0.24 0.21 13.95
N ALA A 195 -0.15 -1.02 13.44
CA ALA A 195 -0.88 -2.18 13.97
C ALA A 195 -0.53 -2.44 15.44
N THR A 196 0.76 -2.35 15.80
CA THR A 196 1.22 -2.48 17.19
C THR A 196 0.54 -1.46 18.09
N GLN A 197 0.54 -0.17 17.70
CA GLN A 197 -0.06 0.90 18.49
C GLN A 197 -1.57 0.75 18.61
N LEU A 198 -2.26 0.39 17.54
CA LEU A 198 -3.70 0.14 17.56
C LEU A 198 -4.06 -1.06 18.44
N CYS A 199 -3.30 -2.16 18.39
CA CYS A 199 -3.49 -3.29 19.30
C CYS A 199 -3.36 -2.88 20.78
N LYS A 200 -2.47 -1.97 21.12
CA LYS A 200 -2.32 -1.46 22.51
C LYS A 200 -3.53 -0.69 23.01
N THR A 201 -4.42 -0.21 22.13
CA THR A 201 -5.68 0.41 22.57
C THR A 201 -6.70 -0.60 23.06
N VAL A 202 -6.45 -1.91 22.87
CA VAL A 202 -7.30 -3.03 23.30
C VAL A 202 -6.63 -3.75 24.47
N GLU A 203 -7.37 -3.98 25.54
CA GLU A 203 -6.84 -4.54 26.78
C GLU A 203 -6.33 -5.98 26.63
N GLY A 204 -5.14 -6.25 27.15
CA GLY A 204 -4.60 -7.61 27.32
C GLY A 204 -4.17 -8.30 26.04
N VAL A 205 -3.98 -7.56 24.94
CA VAL A 205 -3.48 -8.12 23.68
C VAL A 205 -2.00 -8.47 23.79
N THR A 206 -1.64 -9.70 23.40
CA THR A 206 -0.25 -10.18 23.34
C THR A 206 0.28 -10.07 21.92
N LEU A 207 1.42 -9.40 21.75
CA LEU A 207 1.98 -9.05 20.43
C LEU A 207 3.28 -9.78 20.14
N PHE A 208 3.30 -10.54 19.06
CA PHE A 208 4.48 -11.10 18.43
C PHE A 208 4.84 -10.27 17.20
N GLY A 209 6.11 -9.94 17.03
CA GLY A 209 6.54 -9.11 15.89
C GLY A 209 7.79 -9.63 15.22
N THR A 210 7.75 -9.91 13.91
CA THR A 210 8.95 -10.30 13.18
C THR A 210 9.70 -9.07 12.66
N ALA A 211 10.99 -8.97 12.98
CA ALA A 211 11.91 -7.93 12.52
C ALA A 211 13.35 -8.45 12.61
N SER A 212 14.30 -7.76 11.97
CA SER A 212 15.73 -8.02 12.23
C SER A 212 16.11 -7.57 13.66
N SER A 213 17.07 -8.25 14.29
CA SER A 213 17.53 -7.96 15.66
C SER A 213 17.86 -6.49 15.92
N SER A 214 18.47 -5.81 14.94
CA SER A 214 18.80 -4.39 15.03
C SER A 214 17.60 -3.44 15.23
N LYS A 215 16.37 -3.92 14.99
CA LYS A 215 15.12 -3.16 15.16
C LYS A 215 14.32 -3.59 16.39
N HIS A 216 14.78 -4.59 17.14
CA HIS A 216 14.04 -5.16 18.26
C HIS A 216 13.75 -4.15 19.36
N GLU A 217 14.74 -3.32 19.71
CA GLU A 217 14.55 -2.28 20.75
C GLU A 217 13.46 -1.28 20.33
N THR A 218 13.43 -0.85 19.07
CA THR A 218 12.41 0.07 18.59
C THR A 218 11.01 -0.57 18.62
N ILE A 219 10.86 -1.83 18.15
CA ILE A 219 9.54 -2.47 18.15
C ILE A 219 9.07 -2.84 19.55
N LYS A 220 9.97 -3.16 20.49
CA LYS A 220 9.64 -3.33 21.92
C LYS A 220 9.14 -2.01 22.51
N ALA A 221 9.87 -0.91 22.30
CA ALA A 221 9.45 0.41 22.74
C ALA A 221 8.09 0.83 22.17
N ASN A 222 7.79 0.41 20.91
CA ASN A 222 6.48 0.61 20.29
C ASN A 222 5.38 -0.24 20.93
N GLY A 223 5.71 -1.39 21.56
CA GLY A 223 4.77 -2.23 22.30
C GLY A 223 4.75 -3.72 21.93
N ILE A 224 5.63 -4.20 21.06
CA ILE A 224 5.77 -5.64 20.80
C ILE A 224 6.27 -6.35 22.05
N ASN A 225 5.50 -7.33 22.56
CA ASN A 225 5.87 -8.14 23.72
C ASN A 225 6.99 -9.13 23.38
N HIS A 226 6.90 -9.77 22.23
CA HIS A 226 7.78 -10.86 21.79
C HIS A 226 8.34 -10.55 20.39
N PRO A 227 9.48 -9.82 20.30
CA PRO A 227 10.16 -9.62 19.04
C PRO A 227 10.89 -10.89 18.60
N ILE A 228 10.82 -11.24 17.31
CA ILE A 228 11.39 -12.46 16.73
C ILE A 228 12.29 -12.05 15.56
N ASP A 229 13.59 -12.43 15.62
CA ASP A 229 14.50 -12.23 14.49
C ASP A 229 14.31 -13.34 13.46
N TYR A 230 13.54 -13.05 12.41
CA TYR A 230 13.24 -13.97 11.32
C TYR A 230 14.48 -14.47 10.54
N ARG A 231 15.66 -13.90 10.79
CA ARG A 231 16.92 -14.30 10.14
C ARG A 231 17.62 -15.45 10.88
N THR A 232 17.41 -15.55 12.18
CA THR A 232 18.10 -16.49 13.06
C THR A 232 17.16 -17.46 13.76
N GLU A 233 15.84 -17.17 13.76
CA GLU A 233 14.81 -17.96 14.42
C GLU A 233 13.69 -18.37 13.47
N ASP A 234 13.19 -19.61 13.63
CA ASP A 234 11.89 -19.99 13.06
C ASP A 234 10.77 -19.36 13.90
N TYR A 235 10.07 -18.41 13.33
CA TYR A 235 9.02 -17.67 14.06
C TYR A 235 7.86 -18.55 14.51
N VAL A 236 7.57 -19.66 13.80
CA VAL A 236 6.51 -20.61 14.21
C VAL A 236 6.90 -21.27 15.51
N GLN A 237 8.15 -21.73 15.63
CA GLN A 237 8.68 -22.34 16.86
C GLN A 237 8.78 -21.31 17.99
N ALA A 238 9.24 -20.10 17.69
CA ALA A 238 9.33 -19.01 18.66
C ALA A 238 7.95 -18.67 19.27
N VAL A 239 6.91 -18.55 18.44
CA VAL A 239 5.54 -18.31 18.89
C VAL A 239 5.02 -19.49 19.71
N LYS A 240 5.21 -20.74 19.25
CA LYS A 240 4.69 -21.94 19.94
C LYS A 240 5.33 -22.21 21.31
N LYS A 241 6.55 -21.74 21.55
CA LYS A 241 7.17 -21.80 22.90
C LYS A 241 6.39 -20.98 23.94
N ILE A 242 5.70 -19.91 23.50
CA ILE A 242 4.97 -18.99 24.37
C ILE A 242 3.47 -19.27 24.31
N CYS A 243 2.95 -19.50 23.12
CA CYS A 243 1.56 -19.83 22.83
C CYS A 243 1.53 -21.19 22.08
N PRO A 244 1.51 -22.34 22.78
CA PRO A 244 1.53 -23.68 22.15
C PRO A 244 0.38 -23.90 21.17
N GLU A 245 -0.80 -23.36 21.46
CA GLU A 245 -2.01 -23.40 20.62
C GLU A 245 -1.91 -22.51 19.37
N GLY A 246 -0.90 -21.63 19.30
CA GLY A 246 -0.75 -20.63 18.25
C GLY A 246 -1.31 -19.25 18.61
N VAL A 247 -1.68 -18.45 17.61
CA VAL A 247 -2.17 -17.08 17.76
C VAL A 247 -3.60 -16.91 17.24
N ASP A 248 -4.29 -15.86 17.71
CA ASP A 248 -5.67 -15.56 17.26
C ASP A 248 -5.66 -14.85 15.91
N ILE A 249 -4.69 -13.98 15.65
CA ILE A 249 -4.62 -13.14 14.46
C ILE A 249 -3.20 -13.18 13.88
N VAL A 250 -3.10 -13.30 12.56
CA VAL A 250 -1.85 -13.10 11.80
C VAL A 250 -2.06 -11.98 10.78
N LEU A 251 -1.23 -10.94 10.84
CA LEU A 251 -1.16 -9.90 9.82
C LEU A 251 -0.03 -10.24 8.85
N ASP A 252 -0.39 -10.72 7.66
CA ASP A 252 0.56 -11.23 6.66
C ASP A 252 0.83 -10.22 5.54
N SER A 253 2.02 -9.63 5.58
CA SER A 253 2.59 -8.79 4.53
C SER A 253 3.56 -9.54 3.60
N LEU A 254 3.89 -10.80 3.92
CA LEU A 254 4.96 -11.55 3.25
C LEU A 254 4.46 -12.32 2.03
N GLY A 255 3.33 -13.00 2.16
CA GLY A 255 2.78 -13.84 1.11
C GLY A 255 3.50 -15.18 0.94
N GLY A 256 3.09 -15.98 -0.05
CA GLY A 256 3.72 -17.24 -0.43
C GLY A 256 3.74 -18.29 0.69
N SER A 257 4.89 -18.94 0.92
CA SER A 257 5.03 -19.97 1.96
C SER A 257 4.76 -19.47 3.38
N ASP A 258 5.00 -18.18 3.64
CA ASP A 258 4.77 -17.62 4.97
C ASP A 258 3.27 -17.47 5.28
N THR A 259 2.43 -17.22 4.27
CA THR A 259 0.97 -17.27 4.40
C THR A 259 0.51 -18.65 4.89
N LYS A 260 1.04 -19.74 4.32
CA LYS A 260 0.71 -21.12 4.75
C LYS A 260 1.18 -21.39 6.18
N LYS A 261 2.39 -20.97 6.54
CA LYS A 261 2.91 -21.10 7.92
C LYS A 261 2.07 -20.30 8.90
N GLY A 262 1.72 -19.04 8.56
CA GLY A 262 0.86 -18.19 9.38
C GLY A 262 -0.52 -18.80 9.59
N PHE A 263 -1.15 -19.34 8.54
CA PHE A 263 -2.43 -20.04 8.63
C PHE A 263 -2.34 -21.27 9.57
N ASN A 264 -1.29 -22.08 9.47
CA ASN A 264 -1.09 -23.25 10.33
C ASN A 264 -0.80 -22.87 11.78
N LEU A 265 -0.35 -21.64 12.03
CA LEU A 265 -0.07 -21.12 13.38
C LEU A 265 -1.32 -20.54 14.06
N LEU A 266 -2.42 -20.38 13.34
CA LEU A 266 -3.68 -19.91 13.93
C LEU A 266 -4.28 -20.94 14.89
N LYS A 267 -4.82 -20.44 15.99
CA LYS A 267 -5.77 -21.18 16.85
C LYS A 267 -7.05 -21.50 16.09
N HIS A 268 -7.89 -22.36 16.65
CA HIS A 268 -9.30 -22.44 16.24
C HIS A 268 -9.97 -21.06 16.39
N LEU A 269 -10.85 -20.70 15.47
CA LEU A 269 -11.46 -19.37 15.33
C LEU A 269 -10.47 -18.24 15.07
N GLY A 270 -9.22 -18.57 14.71
CA GLY A 270 -8.22 -17.59 14.34
C GLY A 270 -8.37 -17.11 12.89
N ILE A 271 -7.80 -15.95 12.60
CA ILE A 271 -7.85 -15.32 11.30
C ILE A 271 -6.46 -14.88 10.82
N ILE A 272 -6.15 -15.14 9.56
CA ILE A 272 -5.03 -14.52 8.85
C ILE A 272 -5.55 -13.43 7.91
N VAL A 273 -4.99 -12.23 7.99
CA VAL A 273 -5.27 -11.12 7.09
C VAL A 273 -4.08 -10.90 6.17
N ILE A 274 -4.27 -11.17 4.88
CA ILE A 274 -3.25 -11.06 3.84
C ILE A 274 -3.38 -9.67 3.20
N PHE A 275 -2.36 -8.83 3.30
CA PHE A 275 -2.35 -7.46 2.77
C PHE A 275 -1.12 -7.10 1.95
N GLY A 276 -0.29 -8.09 1.62
CA GLY A 276 0.90 -7.89 0.81
C GLY A 276 1.52 -9.19 0.33
N ASN A 277 2.58 -9.05 -0.47
CA ASN A 277 3.38 -10.16 -0.97
C ASN A 277 4.86 -9.72 -1.08
N ALA A 278 5.41 -9.23 0.04
CA ALA A 278 6.75 -8.65 0.09
C ALA A 278 7.87 -9.66 -0.18
N SER A 279 7.61 -10.97 -0.01
CA SER A 279 8.58 -12.02 -0.31
C SER A 279 8.82 -12.21 -1.81
N SER A 280 7.88 -11.79 -2.66
CA SER A 280 8.00 -11.88 -4.12
C SER A 280 8.87 -10.77 -4.72
N VAL A 281 9.16 -9.72 -3.96
CA VAL A 281 9.99 -8.58 -4.39
C VAL A 281 11.43 -8.81 -3.99
N SER A 282 12.28 -9.16 -4.95
CA SER A 282 13.72 -9.42 -4.75
C SER A 282 14.56 -8.45 -5.57
N GLU A 283 15.67 -7.96 -5.00
CA GLU A 283 16.64 -7.12 -5.72
C GLU A 283 17.38 -7.87 -6.83
N SER A 284 17.60 -9.17 -6.64
CA SER A 284 18.47 -9.99 -7.49
C SER A 284 17.74 -10.73 -8.62
N LYS A 285 16.41 -10.76 -8.59
CA LYS A 285 15.62 -11.47 -9.61
C LYS A 285 15.06 -10.45 -10.61
N GLY A 286 15.43 -10.62 -11.91
CA GLY A 286 14.92 -9.79 -12.98
C GLY A 286 13.37 -9.80 -13.06
N LEU A 287 12.79 -8.82 -13.76
CA LEU A 287 11.35 -8.61 -13.91
C LEU A 287 10.54 -9.91 -14.15
N PHE A 288 11.07 -10.84 -14.93
CA PHE A 288 10.39 -12.09 -15.29
C PHE A 288 10.27 -13.11 -14.14
N SER A 289 11.19 -13.11 -13.18
CA SER A 289 11.11 -14.04 -12.04
C SER A 289 10.18 -13.54 -10.94
N SER A 290 10.03 -12.23 -10.81
CA SER A 290 9.15 -11.60 -9.83
C SER A 290 7.68 -11.81 -10.18
N THR A 291 7.31 -11.73 -11.47
CA THR A 291 5.93 -11.97 -11.93
C THR A 291 5.49 -13.42 -11.72
N LYS A 292 6.38 -14.40 -11.98
CA LYS A 292 6.05 -15.82 -11.77
C LYS A 292 5.78 -16.14 -10.29
N ASN A 293 6.53 -15.54 -9.38
CA ASN A 293 6.34 -15.74 -7.93
C ASN A 293 5.10 -15.00 -7.39
N TRP A 294 4.72 -13.86 -7.99
CA TRP A 294 3.49 -13.14 -7.62
C TRP A 294 2.24 -13.99 -7.85
N PHE A 295 2.21 -14.77 -8.92
CA PHE A 295 1.10 -15.63 -9.29
C PHE A 295 1.15 -17.05 -8.68
N GLN A 296 2.20 -17.40 -7.93
CA GLN A 296 2.22 -18.65 -7.14
C GLN A 296 1.36 -18.47 -5.89
N GLY A 297 0.03 -18.46 -6.10
CA GLY A 297 -0.95 -18.30 -5.05
C GLY A 297 -0.92 -19.46 -4.06
N VAL A 298 -1.08 -19.16 -2.79
CA VAL A 298 -1.42 -20.16 -1.78
C VAL A 298 -2.88 -20.54 -1.97
N THR A 299 -3.14 -21.83 -2.20
CA THR A 299 -4.50 -22.35 -2.29
C THR A 299 -4.96 -22.82 -0.91
N PHE A 300 -6.17 -22.43 -0.52
CA PHE A 300 -6.83 -22.89 0.69
C PHE A 300 -7.97 -23.83 0.33
N ASN A 301 -7.99 -25.02 0.94
CA ASN A 301 -9.10 -25.95 0.77
C ASN A 301 -10.28 -25.51 1.67
N PRO A 302 -11.49 -25.27 1.14
CA PRO A 302 -12.65 -24.87 1.93
C PRO A 302 -12.98 -25.86 3.06
N MET A 303 -12.81 -27.17 2.84
CA MET A 303 -13.04 -28.20 3.85
C MET A 303 -12.01 -28.13 4.99
N GLN A 304 -10.78 -27.66 4.73
CA GLN A 304 -9.80 -27.40 5.77
C GLN A 304 -10.23 -26.21 6.63
N LEU A 305 -10.68 -25.11 6.01
CA LEU A 305 -11.21 -23.95 6.72
C LEU A 305 -12.37 -24.35 7.65
N PHE A 306 -13.31 -25.14 7.13
CA PHE A 306 -14.44 -25.65 7.90
C PHE A 306 -14.01 -26.52 9.09
N LYS A 307 -13.17 -27.56 8.83
CA LYS A 307 -12.72 -28.50 9.89
C LYS A 307 -11.91 -27.83 10.99
N GLU A 308 -11.07 -26.86 10.63
CA GLU A 308 -10.20 -26.16 11.56
C GLU A 308 -10.85 -24.90 12.15
N SER A 309 -12.05 -24.51 11.67
CA SER A 309 -12.75 -23.28 12.08
C SER A 309 -11.84 -22.06 11.99
N LYS A 310 -11.12 -21.89 10.87
CA LYS A 310 -10.18 -20.79 10.64
C LYS A 310 -10.66 -19.90 9.50
N THR A 311 -10.24 -18.63 9.54
CA THR A 311 -10.61 -17.62 8.54
C THR A 311 -9.38 -17.15 7.77
N VAL A 312 -9.55 -16.94 6.46
CA VAL A 312 -8.59 -16.27 5.58
C VAL A 312 -9.27 -15.03 5.01
N CYS A 313 -8.67 -13.88 5.21
CA CYS A 313 -9.15 -12.60 4.74
C CYS A 313 -8.07 -11.93 3.88
N GLY A 314 -8.44 -11.35 2.75
CA GLY A 314 -7.61 -10.43 1.97
C GLY A 314 -7.98 -8.99 2.28
N PHE A 315 -7.02 -8.08 2.29
CA PHE A 315 -7.25 -6.66 2.46
C PHE A 315 -6.42 -5.81 1.49
N ASP A 316 -7.09 -4.93 0.74
CA ASP A 316 -6.47 -3.89 -0.08
C ASP A 316 -7.10 -2.53 0.29
N LEU A 317 -6.27 -1.60 0.78
CA LEU A 317 -6.72 -0.25 1.16
C LEU A 317 -7.38 0.49 -0.01
N LYS A 318 -7.03 0.17 -1.25
CA LYS A 318 -7.62 0.80 -2.44
C LYS A 318 -9.14 0.63 -2.47
N GLU A 319 -9.63 -0.54 -2.07
CA GLU A 319 -11.06 -0.84 -2.09
C GLU A 319 -11.87 -0.01 -1.07
N ILE A 320 -11.21 0.47 -0.01
CA ILE A 320 -11.84 1.38 0.97
C ILE A 320 -12.19 2.74 0.35
N GLY A 321 -11.57 3.12 -0.77
CA GLY A 321 -11.94 4.30 -1.55
C GLY A 321 -13.41 4.30 -2.01
N ASN A 322 -14.01 3.12 -2.16
CA ASN A 322 -15.40 2.94 -2.53
C ASN A 322 -16.37 3.14 -1.35
N PHE A 323 -15.86 3.35 -0.13
CA PHE A 323 -16.63 3.50 1.11
C PHE A 323 -16.23 4.80 1.86
N PRO A 324 -16.62 5.98 1.35
CA PRO A 324 -16.18 7.27 1.88
C PRO A 324 -16.55 7.48 3.35
N GLU A 325 -17.75 7.05 3.79
CA GLU A 325 -18.17 7.19 5.18
C GLU A 325 -17.31 6.35 6.14
N LEU A 326 -17.04 5.09 5.81
CA LEU A 326 -16.17 4.24 6.62
C LEU A 326 -14.74 4.82 6.72
N LYS A 327 -14.25 5.39 5.63
CA LYS A 327 -12.94 6.05 5.60
C LYS A 327 -12.91 7.28 6.49
N LYS A 328 -13.99 8.10 6.46
CA LYS A 328 -14.13 9.32 7.29
C LYS A 328 -14.23 8.96 8.77
N GLU A 329 -15.01 7.95 9.11
CA GLU A 329 -15.13 7.42 10.48
C GLU A 329 -13.77 6.94 11.00
N ALA A 330 -13.09 6.07 10.25
CA ALA A 330 -11.77 5.56 10.63
C ALA A 330 -10.73 6.68 10.82
N MET A 331 -10.71 7.69 9.93
CA MET A 331 -9.81 8.85 10.08
C MET A 331 -10.14 9.67 11.31
N THR A 332 -11.43 9.84 11.64
CA THR A 332 -11.87 10.54 12.85
C THR A 332 -11.39 9.83 14.11
N ASP A 333 -11.52 8.52 14.17
CA ASP A 333 -11.02 7.70 15.27
C ASP A 333 -9.50 7.76 15.40
N LEU A 334 -8.78 7.69 14.28
CA LEU A 334 -7.33 7.81 14.26
C LEU A 334 -6.86 9.18 14.77
N PHE A 335 -7.52 10.27 14.37
CA PHE A 335 -7.21 11.60 14.90
C PHE A 335 -7.52 11.74 16.39
N LYS A 336 -8.60 11.10 16.86
CA LYS A 336 -8.90 11.03 18.30
C LYS A 336 -7.80 10.30 19.06
N LEU A 337 -7.38 9.13 18.59
CA LEU A 337 -6.29 8.35 19.21
C LEU A 337 -4.96 9.12 19.18
N TYR A 338 -4.69 9.90 18.13
CA TYR A 338 -3.51 10.75 18.05
C TYR A 338 -3.56 11.87 19.09
N ARG A 339 -4.68 12.59 19.21
CA ARG A 339 -4.87 13.65 20.24
C ARG A 339 -4.74 13.10 21.66
N GLU A 340 -5.19 11.87 21.89
CA GLU A 340 -5.06 11.17 23.17
C GLU A 340 -3.63 10.64 23.43
N GLY A 341 -2.70 10.81 22.50
CA GLY A 341 -1.33 10.29 22.59
C GLY A 341 -1.21 8.78 22.55
N LYS A 342 -2.29 8.07 22.16
CA LYS A 342 -2.33 6.61 22.05
C LYS A 342 -1.63 6.08 20.80
N ILE A 343 -1.62 6.87 19.74
CA ILE A 343 -0.88 6.59 18.52
C ILE A 343 0.00 7.79 18.16
N LYS A 344 1.15 7.49 17.58
CA LYS A 344 2.05 8.49 16.98
C LYS A 344 2.84 7.82 15.86
N PRO A 345 2.78 8.28 14.62
CA PRO A 345 3.60 7.75 13.53
C PRO A 345 5.10 7.82 13.88
N HIS A 346 5.80 6.73 13.61
CA HIS A 346 7.26 6.72 13.73
C HIS A 346 7.86 7.07 12.37
N ILE A 347 8.48 8.26 12.30
CA ILE A 347 9.12 8.74 11.06
C ILE A 347 10.58 8.35 11.10
N ASP A 348 11.00 7.55 10.12
CA ASP A 348 12.37 7.10 9.95
C ASP A 348 13.28 8.22 9.42
N HIS A 349 12.81 8.90 8.38
CA HIS A 349 13.55 9.99 7.74
C HIS A 349 12.66 10.82 6.82
N VAL A 350 12.98 12.12 6.71
CA VAL A 350 12.38 13.03 5.74
C VAL A 350 13.42 13.33 4.67
N PHE A 351 13.12 12.94 3.42
CA PHE A 351 13.95 13.18 2.24
C PHE A 351 13.43 14.36 1.42
N ALA A 352 14.31 15.07 0.74
CA ALA A 352 13.93 15.98 -0.32
C ALA A 352 13.38 15.22 -1.54
N PHE A 353 12.62 15.88 -2.42
CA PHE A 353 12.11 15.27 -3.66
C PHE A 353 13.25 14.75 -4.54
N GLU A 354 14.37 15.48 -4.61
CA GLU A 354 15.58 15.12 -5.35
C GLU A 354 16.21 13.82 -4.87
N GLU A 355 15.93 13.44 -3.62
CA GLU A 355 16.46 12.24 -3.00
C GLU A 355 15.52 11.03 -3.04
N VAL A 356 14.42 11.10 -3.81
CA VAL A 356 13.42 10.02 -3.91
C VAL A 356 14.06 8.66 -4.24
N GLY A 357 15.10 8.64 -5.07
CA GLY A 357 15.84 7.42 -5.40
C GLY A 357 16.53 6.80 -4.16
N LYS A 358 17.15 7.63 -3.30
CA LYS A 358 17.77 7.20 -2.03
C LYS A 358 16.70 6.69 -1.06
N ALA A 359 15.58 7.41 -0.93
CA ALA A 359 14.43 7.05 -0.09
C ALA A 359 13.85 5.67 -0.48
N MET A 360 13.57 5.47 -1.76
CA MET A 360 13.04 4.20 -2.28
C MET A 360 14.04 3.05 -2.12
N LYS A 361 15.33 3.29 -2.31
CA LYS A 361 16.39 2.29 -2.10
C LYS A 361 16.44 1.87 -0.63
N LYS A 362 16.41 2.82 0.32
CA LYS A 362 16.39 2.53 1.76
C LYS A 362 15.20 1.63 2.14
N MET A 363 14.02 1.89 1.59
CA MET A 363 12.81 1.07 1.81
C MET A 363 12.93 -0.31 1.17
N HIS A 364 13.40 -0.39 -0.08
CA HIS A 364 13.59 -1.65 -0.81
C HIS A 364 14.56 -2.58 -0.07
N GLU A 365 15.66 -2.03 0.43
CA GLU A 365 16.65 -2.74 1.26
C GLU A 365 16.15 -3.03 2.69
N ARG A 366 14.89 -2.69 3.01
CA ARG A 366 14.27 -2.88 4.34
C ARG A 366 15.10 -2.27 5.48
N LYS A 367 15.77 -1.13 5.22
CA LYS A 367 16.62 -0.43 6.20
C LYS A 367 15.85 0.58 7.05
N ASN A 368 14.64 0.97 6.64
CA ASN A 368 13.80 1.90 7.38
C ASN A 368 13.16 1.26 8.62
N VAL A 369 12.88 2.08 9.61
CA VAL A 369 12.00 1.78 10.74
C VAL A 369 10.84 2.78 10.71
N GLY A 370 9.61 2.28 10.57
CA GLY A 370 8.45 3.16 10.40
C GLY A 370 8.37 3.78 9.01
N LYS A 371 7.95 5.03 8.95
CA LYS A 371 7.59 5.76 7.73
C LYS A 371 8.74 6.57 7.16
N ILE A 372 8.88 6.54 5.86
CA ILE A 372 9.70 7.48 5.09
C ILE A 372 8.80 8.56 4.53
N ILE A 373 9.21 9.82 4.69
CA ILE A 373 8.54 11.02 4.18
C ILE A 373 9.37 11.64 3.07
N LEU A 374 8.70 12.16 2.04
CA LEU A 374 9.27 13.03 1.02
C LEU A 374 8.71 14.44 1.22
N SER A 375 9.55 15.48 1.21
CA SER A 375 9.10 16.86 1.32
C SER A 375 9.56 17.68 0.11
N PRO A 376 8.63 18.35 -0.59
CA PRO A 376 8.99 19.29 -1.65
C PRO A 376 9.67 20.56 -1.11
N MET A 377 9.52 20.80 0.20
CA MET A 377 10.04 21.99 0.90
C MET A 377 11.47 21.80 1.42
N LYS A 378 11.93 20.55 1.53
CA LYS A 378 13.27 20.23 2.01
C LYS A 378 14.27 20.35 0.88
N GLU A 379 15.43 20.96 1.17
CA GLU A 379 16.59 20.94 0.27
C GLU A 379 17.32 19.59 0.39
N PRO A 380 17.89 19.07 -0.71
CA PRO A 380 18.65 17.83 -0.68
C PRO A 380 19.90 17.96 0.20
N GLU A 381 20.22 16.91 0.92
CA GLU A 381 21.46 16.86 1.71
C GLU A 381 22.68 16.85 0.75
N PRO A 382 23.72 17.64 1.02
CA PRO A 382 24.92 17.64 0.19
C PRO A 382 25.50 16.23 0.11
N GLU A 383 25.86 15.80 -1.10
CA GLU A 383 26.53 14.52 -1.24
C GLU A 383 27.85 14.53 -0.48
N PRO A 384 28.17 13.49 0.32
CA PRO A 384 29.45 13.40 0.98
C PRO A 384 30.57 13.47 -0.08
N GLU A 385 31.51 14.36 0.10
CA GLU A 385 32.67 14.48 -0.79
C GLU A 385 33.27 13.11 -1.05
N PRO A 386 33.58 12.78 -2.30
CA PRO A 386 34.18 11.48 -2.62
C PRO A 386 35.49 11.36 -1.85
N LYS A 387 35.55 10.38 -0.94
CA LYS A 387 36.79 10.07 -0.21
C LYS A 387 37.91 9.99 -1.24
N PRO A 388 39.05 10.71 -1.07
CA PRO A 388 40.13 10.66 -2.02
C PRO A 388 40.54 9.20 -2.20
N LYS A 389 40.51 8.73 -3.44
CA LYS A 389 41.00 7.41 -3.80
C LYS A 389 42.45 7.37 -3.33
N ALA A 390 42.74 6.47 -2.38
CA ALA A 390 44.11 6.20 -1.96
C ALA A 390 44.95 5.98 -3.23
N ALA A 391 45.90 6.87 -3.48
CA ALA A 391 46.80 6.77 -4.60
C ALA A 391 47.56 5.47 -4.48
N SER A 392 47.30 4.52 -5.36
CA SER A 392 48.13 3.34 -5.51
C SER A 392 49.50 3.80 -6.01
N SER A 393 50.46 3.93 -5.11
CA SER A 393 51.84 4.16 -5.46
C SER A 393 52.38 2.90 -6.20
N LYS A 394 52.39 2.97 -7.51
CA LYS A 394 53.22 2.06 -8.32
C LYS A 394 54.67 2.51 -8.16
N THR A 395 55.40 1.92 -7.21
CA THR A 395 56.85 1.95 -7.19
C THR A 395 57.35 0.96 -8.22
N ALA A 396 57.96 1.53 -9.26
CA ALA A 396 58.74 0.78 -10.25
C ALA A 396 59.94 0.13 -9.58
N GLY A 397 60.07 -1.17 -9.79
CA GLY A 397 61.22 -1.93 -9.29
C GLY A 397 62.51 -1.60 -10.01
N SER A 398 63.54 -1.39 -9.25
CA SER A 398 64.92 -1.52 -9.69
C SER A 398 65.55 -2.70 -8.93
N LYS A 399 66.06 -3.66 -9.69
CA LYS A 399 66.83 -4.81 -9.22
C LYS A 399 68.22 -4.34 -8.75
N THR A 400 68.64 -4.71 -7.55
CA THR A 400 70.05 -5.07 -7.27
C THR A 400 70.11 -6.12 -6.17
N ALA A 401 70.87 -7.15 -6.44
CA ALA A 401 71.16 -8.27 -5.56
C ALA A 401 72.22 -7.91 -4.55
N ALA A 402 72.11 -8.40 -3.31
CA ALA A 402 73.26 -8.79 -2.48
C ALA A 402 72.77 -9.73 -1.34
N GLU A 403 73.53 -10.79 -1.21
CA GLU A 403 73.48 -11.85 -0.22
C GLU A 403 73.79 -11.35 1.21
N ALA A 404 73.24 -12.04 2.23
CA ALA A 404 73.97 -12.62 3.36
C ALA A 404 73.01 -13.02 4.51
N GLU A 405 73.10 -14.33 4.79
CA GLU A 405 73.28 -15.02 6.06
C GLU A 405 72.23 -15.04 7.16
N VAL A 406 71.88 -16.28 7.49
CA VAL A 406 71.17 -16.89 8.60
C VAL A 406 71.95 -16.80 9.94
N PRO A 407 71.30 -16.80 11.11
CA PRO A 407 71.31 -18.06 11.86
C PRO A 407 69.97 -18.48 12.52
N LYS A 408 69.95 -19.81 12.69
CA LYS A 408 68.98 -20.69 13.34
C LYS A 408 68.96 -20.53 14.86
N GLU A 409 67.79 -20.93 15.43
CA GLU A 409 67.59 -21.81 16.62
C GLU A 409 66.12 -21.60 17.04
N GLY A 410 65.25 -22.55 17.40
CA GLY A 410 65.37 -23.96 17.68
C GLY A 410 64.03 -24.44 18.23
N GLU A 411 63.62 -25.64 17.85
CA GLU A 411 62.83 -26.65 18.55
C GLU A 411 61.45 -26.28 19.16
N ALA A 412 60.35 -27.07 19.09
CA ALA A 412 60.22 -28.54 18.98
C ALA A 412 58.75 -28.91 18.59
N GLU A 413 58.70 -29.91 17.81
CA GLU A 413 57.78 -31.07 17.68
C GLU A 413 56.36 -31.07 18.30
N ALA A 414 55.36 -31.38 17.44
CA ALA A 414 54.59 -32.63 17.56
C ALA A 414 53.81 -32.93 16.28
N LYS A 415 54.17 -34.03 15.66
CA LYS A 415 53.49 -34.71 14.56
C LYS A 415 52.21 -35.35 15.06
N THR A 416 51.11 -35.28 14.28
CA THR A 416 50.25 -36.45 14.07
C THR A 416 49.79 -36.45 12.61
N GLU A 417 50.16 -37.53 11.95
CA GLU A 417 49.71 -37.98 10.64
C GLU A 417 48.22 -38.34 10.72
N GLU A 418 47.45 -37.95 9.71
CA GLU A 418 46.30 -38.75 9.29
C GLU A 418 46.21 -38.77 7.77
N THR A 419 46.19 -39.99 7.31
CA THR A 419 46.22 -40.52 5.98
C THR A 419 44.97 -40.17 5.17
N GLU A 420 45.20 -39.73 3.93
CA GLU A 420 44.20 -39.73 2.85
C GLU A 420 43.79 -41.15 2.49
N THR A 421 42.49 -41.43 2.50
CA THR A 421 41.92 -42.53 1.72
C THR A 421 40.67 -41.99 0.98
N LYS A 422 40.76 -41.96 -0.35
CA LYS A 422 39.64 -41.84 -1.27
C LYS A 422 38.67 -43.01 -1.09
N PRO A 423 37.35 -42.81 -1.22
CA PRO A 423 36.47 -43.86 -1.71
C PRO A 423 36.01 -43.61 -3.14
N GLU A 424 36.07 -44.68 -3.86
CA GLU A 424 35.59 -44.89 -5.22
C GLU A 424 34.04 -44.85 -5.31
N LYS A 425 33.61 -44.58 -6.54
CA LYS A 425 32.29 -44.58 -7.11
C LYS A 425 31.31 -45.66 -6.64
N GLU A 426 30.16 -45.24 -6.09
CA GLU A 426 28.88 -45.95 -6.09
C GLU A 426 27.74 -44.94 -6.17
N ASP A 427 27.37 -44.50 -7.39
CA ASP A 427 26.21 -43.66 -7.64
C ASP A 427 25.62 -43.91 -9.04
N ASP A 428 25.23 -45.17 -9.32
CA ASP A 428 24.52 -45.50 -10.58
C ASP A 428 23.31 -46.45 -10.39
N LYS A 429 22.74 -46.58 -9.17
CA LYS A 429 21.58 -47.45 -8.95
C LYS A 429 20.38 -46.79 -8.23
N LYS A 430 20.41 -45.48 -8.01
CA LYS A 430 19.29 -44.77 -7.33
C LYS A 430 18.42 -43.91 -8.25
N GLU A 431 18.74 -43.75 -9.53
CA GLU A 431 17.94 -42.98 -10.48
C GLU A 431 16.89 -43.80 -11.22
N GLU A 432 17.10 -45.11 -11.44
CA GLU A 432 16.08 -45.94 -12.12
C GLU A 432 14.85 -46.25 -11.26
N VAL A 433 14.98 -46.35 -9.94
CA VAL A 433 13.84 -46.61 -9.04
C VAL A 433 12.93 -45.38 -8.85
N LYS A 434 13.37 -44.17 -9.20
CA LYS A 434 12.56 -42.95 -9.12
C LYS A 434 11.74 -42.64 -10.39
N VAL A 435 12.06 -43.28 -11.48
CA VAL A 435 11.34 -43.11 -12.75
C VAL A 435 10.15 -44.06 -12.84
N GLU A 436 10.29 -45.30 -12.36
CA GLU A 436 9.18 -46.28 -12.33
C GLU A 436 8.06 -45.88 -11.34
N ALA A 437 8.40 -45.35 -10.16
CA ALA A 437 7.38 -44.88 -9.21
C ALA A 437 6.62 -43.61 -9.65
N LYS A 438 7.09 -42.91 -10.73
CA LYS A 438 6.39 -41.75 -11.30
C LYS A 438 5.51 -42.11 -12.50
N GLU A 439 5.70 -43.26 -13.11
CA GLU A 439 4.83 -43.74 -14.20
C GLU A 439 3.62 -44.50 -13.65
N GLU A 440 3.75 -45.33 -12.62
CA GLU A 440 2.62 -45.98 -11.96
C GLU A 440 1.62 -44.99 -11.33
N SER A 441 2.07 -43.89 -10.71
CA SER A 441 1.17 -42.86 -10.16
C SER A 441 0.46 -42.01 -11.23
N LYS A 442 0.84 -42.11 -12.51
CA LYS A 442 0.18 -41.43 -13.63
C LYS A 442 -0.84 -42.33 -14.36
N GLU A 443 -0.75 -43.64 -14.22
CA GLU A 443 -1.74 -44.59 -14.75
C GLU A 443 -2.92 -44.72 -13.79
N GLU A 444 -2.73 -44.80 -12.48
CA GLU A 444 -3.84 -44.82 -11.50
C GLU A 444 -4.69 -43.55 -11.56
N ALA A 445 -4.07 -42.35 -11.72
CA ALA A 445 -4.81 -41.09 -11.86
C ALA A 445 -5.57 -40.94 -13.20
N LYS A 446 -5.33 -41.82 -14.18
CA LYS A 446 -6.05 -41.86 -15.46
C LYS A 446 -7.20 -42.88 -15.49
N GLU A 447 -7.17 -43.87 -14.62
CA GLU A 447 -8.27 -44.84 -14.48
C GLU A 447 -9.37 -44.27 -13.56
N GLU A 448 -9.08 -43.60 -12.46
CA GLU A 448 -10.09 -42.94 -11.63
C GLU A 448 -10.85 -41.82 -12.37
N SER A 449 -10.23 -41.12 -13.31
CA SER A 449 -10.94 -40.10 -14.12
C SER A 449 -11.80 -40.67 -15.28
N LYS A 450 -11.80 -42.00 -15.51
CA LYS A 450 -12.64 -42.68 -16.50
C LYS A 450 -13.85 -43.40 -15.91
N GLU A 451 -13.87 -43.65 -14.60
CA GLU A 451 -15.02 -44.26 -13.93
C GLU A 451 -16.06 -43.22 -13.47
N GLU A 452 -15.68 -41.96 -13.19
CA GLU A 452 -16.64 -40.90 -12.84
C GLU A 452 -17.48 -40.34 -14.00
N LEU A 453 -17.26 -40.78 -15.25
CA LEU A 453 -17.98 -40.31 -16.43
C LEU A 453 -19.04 -41.31 -16.96
N LYS A 454 -19.46 -42.30 -16.15
CA LYS A 454 -20.41 -43.35 -16.63
C LYS A 454 -21.70 -43.48 -15.84
N GLU A 455 -22.01 -42.62 -14.90
CA GLU A 455 -23.33 -42.63 -14.22
C GLU A 455 -24.02 -41.28 -14.36
N GLU A 456 -24.71 -41.06 -15.50
CA GLU A 456 -25.89 -40.23 -15.59
C GLU A 456 -27.13 -41.14 -15.60
N PRO A 457 -28.12 -40.91 -14.72
CA PRO A 457 -29.43 -41.54 -14.92
C PRO A 457 -30.30 -40.65 -15.82
N LYS A 458 -30.82 -41.29 -16.85
CA LYS A 458 -31.87 -40.79 -17.73
C LYS A 458 -33.25 -40.87 -17.07
N ASP A 459 -34.07 -39.88 -17.47
CA ASP A 459 -35.53 -39.85 -17.55
C ASP A 459 -36.33 -39.67 -16.25
N GLU A 460 -37.00 -38.53 -16.11
CA GLU A 460 -38.41 -38.41 -16.50
C GLU A 460 -38.85 -36.93 -16.51
N ALA A 461 -39.26 -36.48 -17.70
CA ALA A 461 -40.07 -35.30 -17.91
C ALA A 461 -41.54 -35.65 -17.65
N LYS A 462 -42.28 -34.77 -16.93
CA LYS A 462 -43.62 -34.34 -17.29
C LYS A 462 -44.17 -33.31 -16.30
N GLU A 463 -44.52 -32.17 -16.91
CA GLU A 463 -45.76 -31.40 -16.75
C GLU A 463 -46.32 -31.19 -15.33
N GLU A 464 -46.34 -29.93 -14.88
CA GLU A 464 -47.60 -29.19 -14.84
C GLU A 464 -47.39 -27.71 -14.53
N ALA A 465 -48.11 -26.92 -15.29
CA ALA A 465 -48.18 -25.48 -15.29
C ALA A 465 -49.17 -24.96 -14.24
N LYS A 466 -48.97 -23.67 -13.92
CA LYS A 466 -49.94 -22.69 -13.41
C LYS A 466 -50.39 -22.80 -11.96
N GLU A 467 -50.10 -21.75 -11.20
CA GLU A 467 -51.07 -20.74 -10.77
C GLU A 467 -50.42 -19.71 -9.83
N GLU A 468 -50.49 -18.44 -10.24
CA GLU A 468 -50.50 -17.32 -9.32
C GLU A 468 -51.84 -17.29 -8.56
N PRO A 469 -51.89 -16.72 -7.36
CA PRO A 469 -52.86 -15.66 -7.17
C PRO A 469 -52.26 -14.38 -6.56
N LYS A 470 -52.68 -13.28 -7.19
CA LYS A 470 -52.79 -11.93 -6.63
C LYS A 470 -53.92 -11.88 -5.60
N GLU A 471 -53.84 -10.80 -4.84
CA GLU A 471 -54.85 -10.13 -3.98
C GLU A 471 -54.49 -10.22 -2.49
N GLU A 472 -54.57 -9.21 -1.66
CA GLU A 472 -55.12 -7.83 -1.73
C GLU A 472 -54.61 -7.02 -0.55
N ALA A 473 -54.45 -5.73 -0.78
CA ALA A 473 -54.34 -4.69 0.24
C ALA A 473 -55.67 -4.44 0.90
N LYS A 474 -55.66 -4.11 2.23
CA LYS A 474 -56.55 -3.16 2.94
C LYS A 474 -56.13 -3.15 4.41
N ALA A 475 -55.60 -2.06 4.90
CA ALA A 475 -56.24 -0.91 5.52
C ALA A 475 -57.15 -1.27 6.73
N GLU A 476 -56.67 -0.88 7.90
CA GLU A 476 -57.55 -0.22 8.89
C GLU A 476 -56.75 0.64 9.89
N GLU A 477 -57.08 1.88 9.82
CA GLU A 477 -56.83 3.01 10.68
C GLU A 477 -57.68 2.93 11.95
N LYS A 478 -57.21 3.66 12.99
CA LYS A 478 -57.93 4.18 14.19
C LYS A 478 -57.69 3.40 15.49
N LYS A 479 -57.28 4.07 16.54
CA LYS A 479 -57.66 5.29 17.29
C LYS A 479 -56.56 5.59 18.30
N GLU A 480 -56.01 6.79 18.45
CA GLU A 480 -56.38 7.87 19.39
C GLU A 480 -57.07 7.41 20.69
N THR A 481 -56.46 7.73 21.84
CA THR A 481 -56.65 8.90 22.68
C THR A 481 -55.86 8.76 23.97
N GLU A 482 -55.15 9.85 24.36
CA GLU A 482 -55.21 10.56 25.64
C GLU A 482 -54.93 9.73 26.91
N GLU A 483 -54.11 10.15 27.83
CA GLU A 483 -54.04 11.37 28.63
C GLU A 483 -52.77 11.42 29.49
N ALA A 484 -52.16 12.60 29.55
CA ALA A 484 -51.88 13.39 30.73
C ALA A 484 -50.84 12.94 31.76
N ASN A 485 -49.81 13.74 31.82
CA ASN A 485 -48.99 14.12 32.97
C ASN A 485 -49.87 14.59 34.18
N PRO A 486 -49.47 14.64 35.48
CA PRO A 486 -48.31 15.43 35.91
C PRO A 486 -47.62 15.00 37.25
N GLU A 487 -46.42 15.69 37.41
CA GLU A 487 -45.85 16.24 38.65
C GLU A 487 -45.48 15.34 39.87
N ALA A 488 -44.20 15.42 40.18
CA ALA A 488 -43.54 16.13 41.29
C ALA A 488 -43.24 15.37 42.59
N ALA A 489 -41.97 15.53 42.99
CA ALA A 489 -41.46 15.68 44.34
C ALA A 489 -41.13 14.37 45.14
N SER A 490 -39.88 14.09 45.27
CA SER A 490 -39.02 14.25 46.46
C SER A 490 -37.58 13.86 46.16
#